data_e56df5f91b941acfc28d0f138851919e
#
_entry.id   e56df5f91b941acfc28d0f138851919e
#
_cell.length_a   1.000
_cell.length_b   1.000
_cell.length_c   1.000
_cell.angle_alpha   90.00
_cell.angle_beta   90.00
_cell.angle_gamma   90.00
#
_symmetry.space_group_name_H-M   'P 1'
#
loop_
_entity.id
_entity.type
_entity.pdbx_description
1 polymer ?
#
loop_
_entity_poly.entity_id
_entity_poly.type
_entity_poly.pdbx_seq_one_letter_code
_entity_poly.pdbx_strand_id
1 'polypeptide(L)'
;DINMMLNFFKNSKSKKFKRLKLPTFNKAIDDRFNKKKWYNLKKRPDVIIFEGWCVGAKSEKNNTLKKTINSMEKIKDQKQVWRKYVNHQLKSKYKNLYSQLNCLIFLKAKNFSLLQKWRLKQERKLWVKSKVKSKIMSKADVLNFMQTYQRITQNMFRNMPKYASVIFNLNSNHQIQSAVYKKK
;
A
#
# COMPACT_ATOMS: atom_id res chain seq x y z
N ASP A 1 5.17 -10.84 -1.72
CA ASP A 1 5.62 -11.72 -2.81
C ASP A 1 4.87 -11.39 -4.10
N ILE A 2 5.50 -10.58 -4.97
CA ILE A 2 4.88 -10.08 -6.20
C ILE A 2 4.63 -11.20 -7.21
N ASN A 3 5.51 -12.18 -7.28
CA ASN A 3 5.35 -13.30 -8.22
C ASN A 3 4.10 -14.12 -7.88
N MET A 4 3.84 -14.32 -6.61
CA MET A 4 2.62 -14.98 -6.13
C MET A 4 1.36 -14.20 -6.51
N MET A 5 1.39 -12.87 -6.37
CA MET A 5 0.28 -12.00 -6.80
C MET A 5 0.06 -12.02 -8.31
N LEU A 6 1.13 -11.95 -9.10
CA LEU A 6 1.05 -12.05 -10.56
C LEU A 6 0.47 -13.39 -11.00
N ASN A 7 0.91 -14.48 -10.38
CA ASN A 7 0.36 -15.82 -10.63
C ASN A 7 -1.12 -15.91 -10.25
N PHE A 8 -1.51 -15.31 -9.13
CA PHE A 8 -2.92 -15.23 -8.74
C PHE A 8 -3.76 -14.52 -9.80
N PHE A 9 -3.36 -13.32 -10.26
CA PHE A 9 -4.08 -12.58 -11.29
C PHE A 9 -4.13 -13.34 -12.62
N LYS A 10 -3.03 -13.96 -13.05
CA LYS A 10 -2.98 -14.77 -14.25
C LYS A 10 -3.98 -15.93 -14.20
N ASN A 11 -3.98 -16.68 -13.09
CA ASN A 11 -4.89 -17.81 -12.92
C ASN A 11 -6.35 -17.39 -12.79
N SER A 12 -6.62 -16.28 -12.10
CA SER A 12 -7.98 -15.76 -11.92
C SER A 12 -8.62 -15.30 -13.23
N LYS A 13 -7.79 -14.87 -14.21
CA LYS A 13 -8.26 -14.47 -15.55
C LYS A 13 -8.39 -15.63 -16.53
N SER A 14 -7.88 -16.81 -16.18
CA SER A 14 -7.88 -17.97 -17.07
C SER A 14 -9.30 -18.52 -17.29
N LYS A 15 -9.66 -18.82 -18.53
CA LYS A 15 -10.89 -19.56 -18.86
C LYS A 15 -10.89 -20.98 -18.24
N LYS A 16 -9.69 -21.59 -18.11
CA LYS A 16 -9.48 -22.88 -17.46
C LYS A 16 -9.09 -22.69 -15.99
N PHE A 17 -9.90 -21.93 -15.23
CA PHE A 17 -9.64 -21.69 -13.81
C PHE A 17 -9.51 -23.00 -13.05
N LYS A 18 -8.40 -23.12 -12.33
CA LYS A 18 -8.19 -24.20 -11.38
C LYS A 18 -8.29 -23.66 -9.97
N ARG A 19 -8.67 -24.51 -9.02
CA ARG A 19 -8.67 -24.19 -7.59
C ARG A 19 -7.34 -23.56 -7.18
N LEU A 20 -7.40 -22.43 -6.44
CA LEU A 20 -6.23 -21.70 -5.97
C LEU A 20 -6.19 -21.65 -4.45
N LYS A 21 -5.01 -21.87 -3.87
CA LYS A 21 -4.75 -21.61 -2.46
C LYS A 21 -4.22 -20.18 -2.29
N LEU A 22 -4.94 -19.36 -1.51
CA LEU A 22 -4.57 -17.98 -1.21
C LEU A 22 -3.86 -17.91 0.13
N PRO A 23 -2.67 -17.25 0.20
CA PRO A 23 -1.96 -17.08 1.45
C PRO A 23 -2.82 -16.33 2.46
N THR A 24 -2.87 -16.84 3.67
CA THR A 24 -3.51 -16.18 4.80
C THR A 24 -2.43 -15.74 5.78
N PHE A 25 -2.45 -14.46 6.19
CA PHE A 25 -1.46 -13.87 7.07
C PHE A 25 -1.84 -14.04 8.55
N ASN A 26 -0.87 -14.40 9.37
CA ASN A 26 -1.01 -14.52 10.81
C ASN A 26 -0.36 -13.30 11.51
N LYS A 27 -1.17 -12.36 11.92
CA LYS A 27 -0.70 -11.14 12.59
C LYS A 27 -0.01 -11.39 13.94
N ALA A 28 -0.28 -12.53 14.57
CA ALA A 28 0.31 -12.83 15.88
C ALA A 28 1.81 -13.17 15.80
N ILE A 29 2.25 -13.77 14.68
CA ILE A 29 3.66 -14.14 14.44
C ILE A 29 4.29 -13.30 13.33
N ASP A 30 3.55 -12.34 12.78
CA ASP A 30 3.96 -11.46 11.67
C ASP A 30 4.44 -12.23 10.42
N ASP A 31 3.79 -13.36 10.12
CA ASP A 31 4.10 -14.18 8.94
C ASP A 31 2.84 -14.87 8.41
N ARG A 32 2.98 -15.57 7.29
CA ARG A 32 1.91 -16.37 6.68
C ARG A 32 1.62 -17.62 7.47
N PHE A 33 0.37 -18.01 7.54
CA PHE A 33 0.01 -19.34 8.02
C PHE A 33 0.64 -20.45 7.17
N ASN A 34 0.82 -21.65 7.75
CA ASN A 34 1.15 -22.84 6.99
C ASN A 34 0.14 -23.03 5.83
N LYS A 35 0.63 -23.53 4.68
CA LYS A 35 -0.16 -23.75 3.44
C LYS A 35 -1.45 -24.57 3.66
N LYS A 36 -1.52 -25.41 4.67
CA LYS A 36 -2.74 -26.17 5.05
C LYS A 36 -3.88 -25.24 5.48
N LYS A 37 -3.56 -24.08 6.08
CA LYS A 37 -4.52 -23.06 6.56
C LYS A 37 -4.81 -21.97 5.55
N TRP A 38 -4.26 -22.03 4.33
CA TRP A 38 -4.53 -21.06 3.30
C TRP A 38 -5.95 -21.20 2.78
N TYR A 39 -6.58 -20.08 2.44
CA TYR A 39 -7.91 -20.08 1.88
C TYR A 39 -7.95 -20.78 0.53
N ASN A 40 -8.91 -21.67 0.35
CA ASN A 40 -9.05 -22.46 -0.87
C ASN A 40 -10.15 -21.84 -1.76
N LEU A 41 -9.74 -21.06 -2.75
CA LEU A 41 -10.63 -20.47 -3.73
C LEU A 41 -11.06 -21.53 -4.74
N LYS A 42 -12.30 -22.02 -4.63
CA LYS A 42 -12.84 -23.12 -5.41
C LYS A 42 -13.42 -22.69 -6.75
N LYS A 43 -13.94 -21.45 -6.85
CA LYS A 43 -14.56 -20.91 -8.07
C LYS A 43 -13.82 -19.65 -8.51
N ARG A 44 -13.85 -19.38 -9.82
CA ARG A 44 -13.30 -18.14 -10.36
C ARG A 44 -14.10 -16.95 -9.82
N PRO A 45 -13.44 -15.91 -9.28
CA PRO A 45 -14.15 -14.73 -8.82
C PRO A 45 -14.56 -13.87 -10.03
N ASP A 46 -15.72 -13.23 -9.95
CA ASP A 46 -16.18 -12.24 -10.93
C ASP A 46 -15.49 -10.88 -10.68
N VAL A 47 -15.25 -10.55 -9.42
CA VAL A 47 -14.62 -9.31 -8.97
C VAL A 47 -13.49 -9.62 -8.00
N ILE A 48 -12.36 -8.94 -8.18
CA ILE A 48 -11.21 -8.99 -7.28
C ILE A 48 -10.97 -7.58 -6.76
N ILE A 49 -11.09 -7.39 -5.46
CA ILE A 49 -10.69 -6.15 -4.78
C ILE A 49 -9.30 -6.36 -4.23
N PHE A 50 -8.34 -5.60 -4.75
CA PHE A 50 -6.95 -5.60 -4.30
C PHE A 50 -6.66 -4.27 -3.61
N GLU A 51 -6.50 -4.31 -2.30
CA GLU A 51 -6.25 -3.12 -1.49
C GLU A 51 -4.84 -3.10 -0.88
N GLY A 52 -4.38 -1.90 -0.54
CA GLY A 52 -3.13 -1.69 0.16
C GLY A 52 -2.72 -0.22 0.16
N TRP A 53 -1.76 0.15 1.02
CA TRP A 53 -1.35 1.53 1.23
C TRP A 53 -0.77 2.21 -0.02
N CYS A 54 -0.04 1.48 -0.83
CA CYS A 54 0.68 2.02 -1.98
C CYS A 54 0.26 1.35 -3.30
N VAL A 55 -0.92 0.74 -3.34
CA VAL A 55 -1.45 0.11 -4.56
C VAL A 55 -1.60 1.17 -5.64
N GLY A 56 -1.07 0.86 -6.84
CA GLY A 56 -1.10 1.77 -7.98
C GLY A 56 -0.01 2.86 -7.96
N ALA A 57 0.88 2.89 -6.98
CA ALA A 57 1.99 3.84 -6.95
C ALA A 57 2.91 3.66 -8.16
N LYS A 58 3.36 4.77 -8.73
CA LYS A 58 4.33 4.79 -9.84
C LYS A 58 5.68 5.29 -9.36
N SER A 59 6.74 4.87 -10.08
CA SER A 59 8.10 5.37 -9.83
C SER A 59 8.21 6.87 -10.11
N GLU A 60 9.15 7.51 -9.41
CA GLU A 60 9.56 8.89 -9.67
C GLU A 60 10.68 8.94 -10.72
N LYS A 61 10.95 10.14 -11.26
CA LYS A 61 12.14 10.40 -12.08
C LYS A 61 13.39 10.28 -11.21
N ASN A 62 14.48 9.72 -11.73
CA ASN A 62 15.69 9.49 -10.94
C ASN A 62 16.30 10.77 -10.34
N ASN A 63 16.19 11.91 -11.02
CA ASN A 63 16.68 13.18 -10.51
C ASN A 63 15.96 13.64 -9.24
N THR A 64 14.67 13.32 -9.07
CA THR A 64 13.93 13.68 -7.86
C THR A 64 14.39 12.90 -6.62
N LEU A 65 15.02 11.76 -6.83
CA LEU A 65 15.57 10.95 -5.74
C LEU A 65 16.85 11.56 -5.11
N LYS A 66 17.51 12.48 -5.81
CA LYS A 66 18.71 13.17 -5.27
C LYS A 66 18.37 14.00 -4.03
N LYS A 67 17.22 14.66 -4.03
CA LYS A 67 16.76 15.48 -2.90
C LYS A 67 16.11 14.60 -1.82
N THR A 68 16.60 14.68 -0.60
CA THR A 68 15.96 14.05 0.58
C THR A 68 14.69 14.81 0.95
N ILE A 69 13.67 14.10 1.44
CA ILE A 69 12.38 14.69 1.80
C ILE A 69 12.08 14.63 3.30
N ASN A 70 12.87 13.88 4.06
CA ASN A 70 12.73 13.74 5.51
C ASN A 70 14.06 13.39 6.17
N SER A 71 14.08 13.39 7.52
CA SER A 71 15.26 13.10 8.31
C SER A 71 15.79 11.68 8.14
N MET A 72 14.88 10.69 7.94
CA MET A 72 15.28 9.30 7.71
C MET A 72 16.12 9.17 6.42
N GLU A 73 15.68 9.76 5.32
CA GLU A 73 16.45 9.75 4.07
C GLU A 73 17.77 10.50 4.20
N LYS A 74 17.76 11.63 4.95
CA LYS A 74 18.96 12.46 5.17
C LYS A 74 20.01 11.72 6.01
N ILE A 75 19.60 10.97 7.03
CA ILE A 75 20.50 10.35 8.00
C ILE A 75 20.82 8.89 7.63
N LYS A 76 19.79 8.10 7.29
CA LYS A 76 19.91 6.64 7.12
C LYS A 76 20.04 6.18 5.68
N ASP A 77 19.72 7.04 4.70
CA ASP A 77 19.80 6.69 3.27
C ASP A 77 20.56 7.76 2.45
N GLN A 78 21.69 8.24 2.98
CA GLN A 78 22.52 9.27 2.33
C GLN A 78 22.97 8.85 0.93
N LYS A 79 23.37 7.60 0.76
CA LYS A 79 23.79 7.01 -0.53
C LYS A 79 22.61 6.69 -1.48
N GLN A 80 21.38 6.97 -1.09
CA GLN A 80 20.17 6.74 -1.89
C GLN A 80 19.89 5.26 -2.22
N VAL A 81 20.44 4.32 -1.46
CA VAL A 81 20.34 2.88 -1.76
C VAL A 81 18.88 2.42 -1.69
N TRP A 82 18.23 2.71 -0.56
CA TRP A 82 16.85 2.27 -0.31
C TRP A 82 15.83 2.96 -1.21
N ARG A 83 15.89 4.30 -1.35
CA ARG A 83 14.93 5.00 -2.20
C ARG A 83 15.08 4.68 -3.69
N LYS A 84 16.32 4.43 -4.16
CA LYS A 84 16.56 3.95 -5.53
C LYS A 84 16.05 2.52 -5.72
N TYR A 85 16.29 1.63 -4.74
CA TYR A 85 15.78 0.27 -4.78
C TYR A 85 14.26 0.24 -4.86
N VAL A 86 13.57 0.96 -3.96
CA VAL A 86 12.10 1.05 -3.96
C VAL A 86 11.58 1.61 -5.28
N ASN A 87 12.20 2.68 -5.78
CA ASN A 87 11.82 3.29 -7.06
C ASN A 87 12.01 2.32 -8.23
N HIS A 88 13.07 1.54 -8.23
CA HIS A 88 13.32 0.50 -9.24
C HIS A 88 12.24 -0.60 -9.18
N GLN A 89 11.86 -1.07 -7.99
CA GLN A 89 10.78 -2.05 -7.84
C GLN A 89 9.45 -1.50 -8.38
N LEU A 90 9.12 -0.24 -8.11
CA LEU A 90 7.93 0.42 -8.65
C LEU A 90 7.98 0.53 -10.17
N LYS A 91 9.15 0.79 -10.75
CA LYS A 91 9.35 0.88 -12.21
C LYS A 91 9.25 -0.47 -12.92
N SER A 92 9.57 -1.56 -12.24
CA SER A 92 9.65 -2.91 -12.80
C SER A 92 8.51 -3.82 -12.31
N LYS A 93 8.73 -4.57 -11.24
CA LYS A 93 7.82 -5.62 -10.77
C LYS A 93 6.43 -5.11 -10.39
N TYR A 94 6.35 -3.98 -9.67
CA TYR A 94 5.06 -3.42 -9.29
C TYR A 94 4.31 -2.81 -10.48
N LYS A 95 5.00 -2.26 -11.48
CA LYS A 95 4.36 -1.82 -12.72
C LYS A 95 3.59 -2.95 -13.37
N ASN A 96 4.21 -4.15 -13.47
CA ASN A 96 3.57 -5.33 -14.04
C ASN A 96 2.37 -5.81 -13.20
N LEU A 97 2.46 -5.72 -11.88
CA LEU A 97 1.35 -6.06 -10.99
C LEU A 97 0.17 -5.09 -11.18
N TYR A 98 0.46 -3.78 -11.16
CA TYR A 98 -0.59 -2.75 -11.25
C TYR A 98 -1.21 -2.63 -12.65
N SER A 99 -0.52 -3.08 -13.72
CA SER A 99 -1.12 -3.18 -15.05
C SER A 99 -2.24 -4.23 -15.14
N GLN A 100 -2.36 -5.11 -14.13
CA GLN A 100 -3.45 -6.08 -14.05
C GLN A 100 -4.77 -5.48 -13.55
N LEU A 101 -4.74 -4.28 -12.98
CA LEU A 101 -5.92 -3.61 -12.41
C LEU A 101 -6.75 -2.98 -13.53
N ASN A 102 -8.05 -3.29 -13.56
CA ASN A 102 -8.99 -2.70 -14.53
C ASN A 102 -9.49 -1.32 -14.05
N CYS A 103 -9.59 -1.14 -12.74
CA CYS A 103 -10.03 0.09 -12.11
C CYS A 103 -9.14 0.41 -10.93
N LEU A 104 -8.68 1.66 -10.83
CA LEU A 104 -7.91 2.14 -9.69
C LEU A 104 -8.72 3.18 -8.94
N ILE A 105 -9.06 2.87 -7.69
CA ILE A 105 -9.76 3.76 -6.78
C ILE A 105 -8.74 4.35 -5.82
N PHE A 106 -8.66 5.67 -5.75
CA PHE A 106 -7.77 6.38 -4.85
C PHE A 106 -8.53 6.99 -3.68
N LEU A 107 -8.32 6.47 -2.48
CA LEU A 107 -8.78 7.08 -1.23
C LEU A 107 -7.77 8.16 -0.83
N LYS A 108 -8.07 9.41 -1.15
CA LYS A 108 -7.14 10.53 -1.03
C LYS A 108 -7.38 11.31 0.26
N ALA A 109 -6.45 11.23 1.19
CA ALA A 109 -6.38 12.15 2.33
C ALA A 109 -5.92 13.55 1.87
N LYS A 110 -6.26 14.59 2.64
CA LYS A 110 -5.88 15.98 2.33
C LYS A 110 -4.36 16.15 2.21
N ASN A 111 -3.60 15.56 3.13
CA ASN A 111 -2.13 15.66 3.15
C ASN A 111 -1.52 14.55 4.01
N PHE A 112 -0.18 14.47 4.02
CA PHE A 112 0.56 13.46 4.76
C PHE A 112 0.41 13.59 6.29
N SER A 113 0.33 14.83 6.82
CA SER A 113 0.13 15.06 8.25
C SER A 113 -1.19 14.48 8.76
N LEU A 114 -2.24 14.48 7.94
CA LEU A 114 -3.50 13.84 8.29
C LEU A 114 -3.36 12.31 8.41
N LEU A 115 -2.59 11.69 7.51
CA LEU A 115 -2.29 10.25 7.62
C LEU A 115 -1.51 9.92 8.90
N GLN A 116 -0.56 10.78 9.30
CA GLN A 116 0.15 10.62 10.56
C GLN A 116 -0.80 10.70 11.77
N LYS A 117 -1.72 11.66 11.77
CA LYS A 117 -2.76 11.76 12.81
C LYS A 117 -3.63 10.52 12.89
N TRP A 118 -4.05 9.98 11.73
CA TRP A 118 -4.85 8.76 11.67
C TRP A 118 -4.08 7.55 12.18
N ARG A 119 -2.81 7.42 11.82
CA ARG A 119 -1.97 6.32 12.30
C ARG A 119 -1.75 6.39 13.81
N LEU A 120 -1.51 7.58 14.36
CA LEU A 120 -1.42 7.80 15.80
C LEU A 120 -2.73 7.46 16.52
N LYS A 121 -3.89 7.85 15.95
CA LYS A 121 -5.21 7.50 16.51
C LYS A 121 -5.42 5.98 16.52
N GLN A 122 -4.96 5.27 15.48
CA GLN A 122 -5.01 3.82 15.41
C GLN A 122 -4.18 3.16 16.51
N GLU A 123 -2.94 3.60 16.73
CA GLU A 123 -2.07 3.08 17.79
C GLU A 123 -2.67 3.34 19.20
N ARG A 124 -3.22 4.53 19.44
CA ARG A 124 -3.93 4.83 20.69
C ARG A 124 -5.09 3.87 20.96
N LYS A 125 -5.89 3.55 19.92
CA LYS A 125 -6.98 2.59 20.07
C LYS A 125 -6.46 1.18 20.35
N LEU A 126 -5.35 0.78 19.78
CA LEU A 126 -4.70 -0.50 20.07
C LEU A 126 -4.17 -0.51 21.50
N TRP A 127 -3.56 0.58 21.96
CA TRP A 127 -3.08 0.73 23.35
C TRP A 127 -4.19 0.50 24.38
N VAL A 128 -5.37 1.08 24.15
CA VAL A 128 -6.52 0.94 25.06
C VAL A 128 -7.05 -0.50 25.04
N LYS A 129 -7.07 -1.16 23.90
CA LYS A 129 -7.68 -2.49 23.71
C LYS A 129 -6.74 -3.66 24.01
N SER A 130 -5.43 -3.46 23.95
CA SER A 130 -4.46 -4.56 24.05
C SER A 130 -4.08 -4.85 25.50
N LYS A 131 -4.11 -6.15 25.84
CA LYS A 131 -3.55 -6.65 27.10
C LYS A 131 -2.00 -6.68 27.07
N VAL A 132 -1.40 -6.77 25.88
CA VAL A 132 0.06 -6.81 25.67
C VAL A 132 0.51 -5.52 25.00
N LYS A 133 1.14 -4.63 25.76
CA LYS A 133 1.54 -3.29 25.32
C LYS A 133 2.90 -3.25 24.62
N SER A 134 3.73 -4.28 24.75
CA SER A 134 5.11 -4.32 24.26
C SER A 134 5.26 -4.23 22.72
N LYS A 135 4.20 -4.52 21.95
CA LYS A 135 4.19 -4.46 20.49
C LYS A 135 3.55 -3.18 19.92
N ILE A 136 3.16 -2.22 20.79
CA ILE A 136 2.49 -1.00 20.37
C ILE A 136 3.54 0.11 20.23
N MET A 137 3.57 0.73 19.07
CA MET A 137 4.54 1.79 18.76
C MET A 137 4.28 3.05 19.60
N SER A 138 5.34 3.65 20.12
CA SER A 138 5.28 5.00 20.69
C SER A 138 4.95 6.04 19.62
N LYS A 139 4.61 7.27 20.03
CA LYS A 139 4.40 8.38 19.08
C LYS A 139 5.63 8.61 18.19
N ALA A 140 6.83 8.56 18.76
CA ALA A 140 8.08 8.75 18.04
C ALA A 140 8.28 7.62 17.01
N ASP A 141 8.05 6.37 17.41
CA ASP A 141 8.17 5.20 16.53
C ASP A 141 7.19 5.27 15.35
N VAL A 142 5.93 5.67 15.60
CA VAL A 142 4.94 5.87 14.54
C VAL A 142 5.41 6.92 13.55
N LEU A 143 5.91 8.07 14.02
CA LEU A 143 6.38 9.13 13.13
C LEU A 143 7.61 8.70 12.34
N ASN A 144 8.54 8.00 12.95
CA ASN A 144 9.72 7.43 12.27
C ASN A 144 9.31 6.38 11.23
N PHE A 145 8.42 5.47 11.60
CA PHE A 145 7.87 4.47 10.68
C PHE A 145 7.20 5.11 9.47
N MET A 146 6.39 6.15 9.70
CA MET A 146 5.69 6.86 8.61
C MET A 146 6.64 7.53 7.61
N GLN A 147 7.86 7.89 8.01
CA GLN A 147 8.85 8.46 7.08
C GLN A 147 9.23 7.48 5.97
N THR A 148 9.18 6.16 6.21
CA THR A 148 9.49 5.13 5.20
C THR A 148 8.53 5.17 4.02
N TYR A 149 7.27 5.57 4.24
CA TYR A 149 6.22 5.66 3.23
C TYR A 149 6.01 7.07 2.68
N GLN A 150 6.63 8.08 3.29
CA GLN A 150 6.36 9.47 2.99
C GLN A 150 6.60 9.82 1.51
N ARG A 151 7.73 9.40 0.95
CA ARG A 151 8.08 9.67 -0.45
C ARG A 151 7.03 9.10 -1.42
N ILE A 152 6.71 7.83 -1.28
CA ILE A 152 5.72 7.16 -2.15
C ILE A 152 4.37 7.84 -2.00
N THR A 153 3.93 8.12 -0.77
CA THR A 153 2.64 8.76 -0.50
C THR A 153 2.55 10.16 -1.09
N GLN A 154 3.58 10.98 -0.94
CA GLN A 154 3.61 12.31 -1.55
C GLN A 154 3.63 12.25 -3.08
N ASN A 155 4.34 11.27 -3.66
CA ASN A 155 4.30 11.03 -5.10
C ASN A 155 2.88 10.63 -5.56
N MET A 156 2.20 9.76 -4.79
CA MET A 156 0.81 9.40 -5.06
C MET A 156 -0.12 10.60 -4.99
N PHE A 157 -0.01 11.46 -3.98
CA PHE A 157 -0.83 12.68 -3.88
C PHE A 157 -0.70 13.59 -5.11
N ARG A 158 0.53 13.74 -5.65
CA ARG A 158 0.80 14.58 -6.81
C ARG A 158 0.35 13.96 -8.13
N ASN A 159 0.56 12.65 -8.29
CA ASN A 159 0.48 12.01 -9.60
C ASN A 159 -0.68 11.04 -9.78
N MET A 160 -1.13 10.33 -8.74
CA MET A 160 -2.22 9.35 -8.84
C MET A 160 -3.54 9.98 -9.30
N PRO A 161 -3.89 11.22 -8.94
CA PRO A 161 -5.06 11.88 -9.52
C PRO A 161 -5.07 11.96 -11.04
N LYS A 162 -3.92 11.86 -11.70
CA LYS A 162 -3.83 11.91 -13.16
C LYS A 162 -4.26 10.61 -13.84
N TYR A 163 -4.19 9.47 -13.13
CA TYR A 163 -4.44 8.13 -13.72
C TYR A 163 -5.37 7.22 -12.91
N ALA A 164 -5.79 7.62 -11.72
CA ALA A 164 -6.82 6.90 -10.99
C ALA A 164 -8.18 6.99 -11.72
N SER A 165 -8.93 5.90 -11.75
CA SER A 165 -10.27 5.85 -12.36
C SER A 165 -11.29 6.60 -11.49
N VAL A 166 -11.17 6.46 -10.17
CA VAL A 166 -12.02 7.13 -9.19
C VAL A 166 -11.16 7.70 -8.08
N ILE A 167 -11.48 8.90 -7.62
CA ILE A 167 -10.83 9.55 -6.49
C ILE A 167 -11.89 9.90 -5.46
N PHE A 168 -11.78 9.33 -4.27
CA PHE A 168 -12.55 9.73 -3.11
C PHE A 168 -11.70 10.63 -2.23
N ASN A 169 -12.04 11.91 -2.14
CA ASN A 169 -11.40 12.82 -1.21
C ASN A 169 -11.98 12.60 0.18
N LEU A 170 -11.10 12.33 1.15
CA LEU A 170 -11.50 12.04 2.52
C LEU A 170 -11.32 13.27 3.42
N ASN A 171 -12.30 13.50 4.31
CA ASN A 171 -12.17 14.48 5.39
C ASN A 171 -11.34 13.92 6.57
N SER A 172 -11.18 14.73 7.63
CA SER A 172 -10.43 14.34 8.84
C SER A 172 -11.03 13.14 9.60
N ASN A 173 -12.31 12.84 9.39
CA ASN A 173 -13.06 11.76 10.03
C ASN A 173 -13.15 10.49 9.17
N HIS A 174 -12.32 10.35 8.13
CA HIS A 174 -12.31 9.24 7.17
C HIS A 174 -13.58 9.11 6.31
N GLN A 175 -14.42 10.13 6.27
CA GLN A 175 -15.63 10.13 5.47
C GLN A 175 -15.32 10.67 4.06
N ILE A 176 -16.02 10.16 3.06
CA ILE A 176 -15.93 10.66 1.70
C ILE A 176 -16.59 12.04 1.65
N GLN A 177 -15.79 13.05 1.34
CA GLN A 177 -16.24 14.44 1.18
C GLN A 177 -16.65 14.75 -0.27
N SER A 178 -15.93 14.16 -1.22
CA SER A 178 -16.24 14.29 -2.64
C SER A 178 -15.72 13.09 -3.42
N ALA A 179 -16.33 12.84 -4.59
CA ALA A 179 -15.94 11.80 -5.52
C ALA A 179 -15.69 12.41 -6.90
N VAL A 180 -14.59 12.02 -7.54
CA VAL A 180 -14.25 12.37 -8.91
C VAL A 180 -14.13 11.11 -9.73
N TYR A 181 -14.97 10.99 -10.75
CA TYR A 181 -14.96 9.88 -11.70
C TYR A 181 -14.31 10.34 -13.00
N LYS A 182 -13.36 9.58 -13.51
CA LYS A 182 -12.77 9.85 -14.82
C LYS A 182 -13.43 8.99 -15.86
N LYS A 183 -13.91 9.61 -16.91
CA LYS A 183 -14.28 8.89 -18.14
C LYS A 183 -13.03 8.21 -18.69
N LYS A 184 -13.17 6.95 -19.09
CA LYS A 184 -12.15 6.23 -19.85
C LYS A 184 -12.05 6.82 -21.23
#